data_18b16dd82f595fbc06cedf8e8705a22e
#
_entry.id   18b16dd82f595fbc06cedf8e8705a22e
#
_cell.length_a   1.000
_cell.length_b   1.000
_cell.length_c   1.000
_cell.angle_alpha   90.00
_cell.angle_beta   90.00
_cell.angle_gamma   90.00
#
_symmetry.space_group_name_H-M   'P 1'
#
loop_
_entity.id
_entity.type
_entity.pdbx_description
1 polymer ?
#
loop_
_entity_poly.entity_id
_entity_poly.type
_entity_poly.pdbx_seq_one_letter_code
_entity_poly.pdbx_strand_id
1 'polypeptide(L)'
;RRKPVPSEKPNWLLIPERGLYTGIAIFGAVGTGKTSCCMYPYAEQLFAYKADNKDQRIGGLVLEVKGDFCHKLKGILEKHGRGEDYIEVSLDAEYRYNPLHNSLDAYALAYNVASLLNNLFGKGKEPFWQQAYTNLIKFIILLHKVAYDYVTFFDVYECAISAPLLKERIEEAERIL
;
A
#
# COMPACT_ATOMS: atom_id res chain seq x y z
N ARG A 1 11.26 -7.37 -36.22
CA ARG A 1 10.84 -8.52 -35.37
C ARG A 1 9.45 -8.93 -35.81
N ARG A 2 9.25 -10.19 -36.20
CA ARG A 2 7.92 -10.71 -36.50
C ARG A 2 7.07 -10.68 -35.23
N LYS A 3 5.83 -10.15 -35.30
CA LYS A 3 4.87 -10.26 -34.22
C LYS A 3 4.53 -11.75 -34.00
N PRO A 4 4.47 -12.24 -32.75
CA PRO A 4 4.07 -13.61 -32.52
C PRO A 4 2.63 -13.80 -33.04
N VAL A 5 2.40 -14.86 -33.78
CA VAL A 5 1.08 -15.24 -34.27
C VAL A 5 0.50 -16.19 -33.23
N PRO A 6 -0.75 -15.98 -32.79
CA PRO A 6 -1.41 -16.90 -31.87
C PRO A 6 -1.49 -18.31 -32.46
N SER A 7 -1.33 -19.33 -31.61
CA SER A 7 -1.50 -20.71 -32.03
C SER A 7 -2.97 -20.99 -32.41
N GLU A 8 -3.20 -21.72 -33.50
CA GLU A 8 -4.54 -22.20 -33.89
C GLU A 8 -5.12 -23.17 -32.83
N LYS A 9 -4.24 -23.86 -32.09
CA LYS A 9 -4.60 -24.77 -30.99
C LYS A 9 -3.83 -24.37 -29.73
N PRO A 10 -4.31 -23.37 -28.97
CA PRO A 10 -3.63 -22.94 -27.77
C PRO A 10 -3.73 -24.00 -26.67
N ASN A 11 -2.63 -24.21 -25.96
CA ASN A 11 -2.66 -24.96 -24.70
C ASN A 11 -3.11 -24.03 -23.59
N TRP A 12 -4.25 -24.34 -22.97
CA TRP A 12 -4.78 -23.58 -21.87
C TRP A 12 -4.07 -23.94 -20.56
N LEU A 13 -3.56 -22.95 -19.88
CA LEU A 13 -3.09 -23.08 -18.49
C LEU A 13 -4.27 -22.77 -17.56
N LEU A 14 -4.73 -23.79 -16.83
CA LEU A 14 -5.76 -23.62 -15.82
C LEU A 14 -5.09 -23.48 -14.45
N ILE A 15 -5.36 -22.35 -13.79
CA ILE A 15 -4.91 -22.11 -12.42
C ILE A 15 -6.13 -22.37 -11.52
N PRO A 16 -6.14 -23.43 -10.72
CA PRO A 16 -7.23 -23.70 -9.79
C PRO A 16 -7.29 -22.61 -8.72
N GLU A 17 -8.48 -22.39 -8.16
CA GLU A 17 -8.70 -21.39 -7.09
C GLU A 17 -7.64 -21.49 -5.98
N ARG A 18 -7.32 -22.70 -5.56
CA ARG A 18 -6.27 -22.96 -4.57
C ARG A 18 -4.89 -22.40 -4.95
N GLY A 19 -4.57 -22.32 -6.23
CA GLY A 19 -3.32 -21.75 -6.74
C GLY A 19 -3.23 -20.23 -6.58
N LEU A 20 -4.36 -19.53 -6.42
CA LEU A 20 -4.39 -18.08 -6.23
C LEU A 20 -3.83 -17.65 -4.86
N TYR A 21 -3.83 -18.56 -3.88
CA TYR A 21 -3.31 -18.30 -2.53
C TYR A 21 -1.79 -18.49 -2.39
N THR A 22 -1.10 -18.92 -3.44
CA THR A 22 0.34 -19.21 -3.40
C THR A 22 1.23 -18.16 -4.05
N GLY A 23 0.64 -17.14 -4.64
CA GLY A 23 1.37 -16.11 -5.39
C GLY A 23 1.76 -16.56 -6.80
N ILE A 24 1.80 -15.60 -7.72
CA ILE A 24 2.16 -15.82 -9.12
C ILE A 24 3.24 -14.80 -9.51
N ALA A 25 4.35 -15.27 -10.07
CA ALA A 25 5.42 -14.44 -10.60
C ALA A 25 5.42 -14.46 -12.13
N ILE A 26 5.45 -13.27 -12.75
CA ILE A 26 5.48 -13.10 -14.21
C ILE A 26 6.80 -12.50 -14.59
N PHE A 27 7.62 -13.27 -15.30
CA PHE A 27 8.95 -12.86 -15.76
C PHE A 27 8.98 -12.57 -17.26
N GLY A 28 9.82 -11.64 -17.66
CA GLY A 28 10.05 -11.31 -19.06
C GLY A 28 10.82 -9.99 -19.20
N ALA A 29 11.54 -9.81 -20.30
CA ALA A 29 12.24 -8.57 -20.61
C ALA A 29 11.27 -7.40 -20.85
N VAL A 30 11.77 -6.18 -20.88
CA VAL A 30 10.97 -4.99 -21.22
C VAL A 30 10.41 -5.13 -22.63
N GLY A 31 9.13 -4.80 -22.82
CA GLY A 31 8.45 -4.88 -24.12
C GLY A 31 8.00 -6.27 -24.57
N THR A 32 8.14 -7.31 -23.74
CA THR A 32 7.68 -8.68 -24.09
C THR A 32 6.18 -8.91 -23.94
N GLY A 33 5.43 -7.90 -23.50
CA GLY A 33 3.98 -8.01 -23.36
C GLY A 33 3.50 -8.57 -22.01
N LYS A 34 4.33 -8.60 -20.95
CA LYS A 34 3.93 -9.08 -19.63
C LYS A 34 2.61 -8.47 -19.17
N THR A 35 2.50 -7.15 -19.27
CA THR A 35 1.31 -6.42 -18.82
C THR A 35 0.12 -6.72 -19.75
N SER A 36 0.28 -6.54 -21.07
CA SER A 36 -0.82 -6.64 -22.02
C SER A 36 -1.31 -8.08 -22.28
N CYS A 37 -0.39 -9.05 -22.27
CA CYS A 37 -0.70 -10.43 -22.65
C CYS A 37 -0.92 -11.36 -21.44
N CYS A 38 -0.54 -10.93 -20.24
CA CYS A 38 -0.67 -11.74 -19.04
C CYS A 38 -1.42 -11.00 -17.93
N MET A 39 -0.93 -9.84 -17.49
CA MET A 39 -1.52 -9.18 -16.30
C MET A 39 -2.96 -8.69 -16.53
N TYR A 40 -3.26 -8.05 -17.68
CA TYR A 40 -4.61 -7.59 -17.98
C TYR A 40 -5.62 -8.74 -18.10
N PRO A 41 -5.39 -9.77 -18.93
CA PRO A 41 -6.33 -10.89 -19.02
C PRO A 41 -6.51 -11.62 -17.69
N TYR A 42 -5.45 -11.71 -16.90
CA TYR A 42 -5.52 -12.34 -15.59
C TYR A 42 -6.33 -11.51 -14.59
N ALA A 43 -6.09 -10.20 -14.53
CA ALA A 43 -6.86 -9.29 -13.71
C ALA A 43 -8.34 -9.27 -14.09
N GLU A 44 -8.66 -9.29 -15.39
CA GLU A 44 -10.04 -9.35 -15.87
C GLU A 44 -10.75 -10.62 -15.40
N GLN A 45 -10.09 -11.77 -15.47
CA GLN A 45 -10.67 -13.03 -14.98
C GLN A 45 -10.88 -13.03 -13.46
N LEU A 46 -9.93 -12.49 -12.70
CA LEU A 46 -10.05 -12.38 -11.25
C LEU A 46 -11.21 -11.46 -10.83
N PHE A 47 -11.32 -10.30 -11.44
CA PHE A 47 -12.36 -9.33 -11.08
C PHE A 47 -13.73 -9.65 -11.64
N ALA A 48 -13.81 -10.46 -12.70
CA ALA A 48 -15.05 -11.02 -13.22
C ALA A 48 -15.59 -12.16 -12.34
N TYR A 49 -14.71 -12.85 -11.60
CA TYR A 49 -15.12 -13.98 -10.78
C TYR A 49 -16.07 -13.55 -9.67
N LYS A 50 -17.30 -14.08 -9.73
CA LYS A 50 -18.40 -13.77 -8.80
C LYS A 50 -18.60 -12.25 -8.58
N ALA A 51 -18.47 -11.46 -9.64
CA ALA A 51 -18.49 -10.00 -9.58
C ALA A 51 -19.79 -9.44 -8.96
N ASP A 52 -20.92 -10.14 -9.14
CA ASP A 52 -22.24 -9.84 -8.61
C ASP A 52 -22.45 -10.22 -7.14
N ASN A 53 -21.55 -11.00 -6.55
CA ASN A 53 -21.63 -11.44 -5.16
C ASN A 53 -20.60 -10.72 -4.28
N LYS A 54 -21.04 -9.74 -3.48
CA LYS A 54 -20.20 -8.92 -2.62
C LYS A 54 -19.34 -9.71 -1.63
N ASP A 55 -19.86 -10.85 -1.14
CA ASP A 55 -19.18 -11.64 -0.10
C ASP A 55 -18.13 -12.61 -0.68
N GLN A 56 -18.21 -12.89 -1.97
CA GLN A 56 -17.37 -13.92 -2.63
C GLN A 56 -16.51 -13.38 -3.77
N ARG A 57 -16.69 -12.12 -4.16
CA ARG A 57 -15.88 -11.50 -5.22
C ARG A 57 -14.46 -11.24 -4.73
N ILE A 58 -13.51 -11.34 -5.64
CA ILE A 58 -12.09 -11.12 -5.34
C ILE A 58 -11.82 -9.61 -5.27
N GLY A 59 -11.24 -9.15 -4.15
CA GLY A 59 -10.63 -7.84 -4.00
C GLY A 59 -9.11 -7.92 -4.19
N GLY A 60 -8.43 -6.78 -4.12
CA GLY A 60 -6.98 -6.76 -4.23
C GLY A 60 -6.36 -5.38 -3.99
N LEU A 61 -5.06 -5.38 -3.75
CA LEU A 61 -4.22 -4.19 -3.72
C LEU A 61 -3.32 -4.20 -4.94
N VAL A 62 -3.32 -3.11 -5.69
CA VAL A 62 -2.46 -2.93 -6.86
C VAL A 62 -1.47 -1.81 -6.58
N LEU A 63 -0.19 -2.13 -6.64
CA LEU A 63 0.88 -1.16 -6.47
C LEU A 63 1.55 -0.94 -7.84
N GLU A 64 1.49 0.28 -8.31
CA GLU A 64 2.05 0.66 -9.61
C GLU A 64 2.72 2.03 -9.56
N VAL A 65 3.80 2.19 -10.34
CA VAL A 65 4.57 3.43 -10.42
C VAL A 65 4.11 4.33 -11.58
N LYS A 66 3.61 3.73 -12.66
CA LYS A 66 3.30 4.45 -13.93
C LYS A 66 1.86 4.93 -14.06
N GLY A 67 0.93 4.33 -13.32
CA GLY A 67 -0.50 4.68 -13.35
C GLY A 67 -1.33 4.03 -14.46
N ASP A 68 -0.73 3.58 -15.55
CA ASP A 68 -1.44 3.03 -16.73
C ASP A 68 -2.26 1.76 -16.41
N PHE A 69 -1.71 0.90 -15.55
CA PHE A 69 -2.36 -0.35 -15.15
C PHE A 69 -3.59 -0.10 -14.27
N CYS A 70 -3.48 0.83 -13.33
CA CYS A 70 -4.58 1.20 -12.44
C CYS A 70 -5.79 1.74 -13.20
N HIS A 71 -5.58 2.62 -14.19
CA HIS A 71 -6.67 3.11 -15.04
C HIS A 71 -7.35 2.00 -15.86
N LYS A 72 -6.57 1.04 -16.35
CA LYS A 72 -7.12 -0.15 -17.04
C LYS A 72 -7.94 -1.02 -16.11
N LEU A 73 -7.50 -1.21 -14.86
CA LEU A 73 -8.25 -1.96 -13.86
C LEU A 73 -9.57 -1.30 -13.50
N LYS A 74 -9.61 0.03 -13.42
CA LYS A 74 -10.85 0.78 -13.24
C LYS A 74 -11.86 0.42 -14.33
N GLY A 75 -11.47 0.48 -15.60
CA GLY A 75 -12.33 0.10 -16.71
C GLY A 75 -12.77 -1.38 -16.68
N ILE A 76 -11.92 -2.29 -16.21
CA ILE A 76 -12.30 -3.70 -16.01
C ILE A 76 -13.36 -3.82 -14.91
N LEU A 77 -13.19 -3.16 -13.78
CA LEU A 77 -14.16 -3.15 -12.68
C LEU A 77 -15.51 -2.55 -13.14
N GLU A 78 -15.50 -1.43 -13.85
CA GLU A 78 -16.69 -0.79 -14.40
C GLU A 78 -17.45 -1.73 -15.36
N LYS A 79 -16.72 -2.44 -16.24
CA LYS A 79 -17.28 -3.45 -17.17
C LYS A 79 -18.04 -4.56 -16.45
N HIS A 80 -17.62 -4.91 -15.25
CA HIS A 80 -18.21 -5.96 -14.42
C HIS A 80 -19.16 -5.41 -13.34
N GLY A 81 -19.60 -4.16 -13.44
CA GLY A 81 -20.52 -3.52 -12.48
C GLY A 81 -19.91 -3.26 -11.10
N ARG A 82 -18.57 -3.14 -11.03
CA ARG A 82 -17.80 -3.00 -9.80
C ARG A 82 -17.04 -1.67 -9.73
N GLY A 83 -17.48 -0.65 -10.45
CA GLY A 83 -16.81 0.66 -10.45
C GLY A 83 -16.67 1.28 -9.07
N GLU A 84 -17.65 1.06 -8.18
CA GLU A 84 -17.63 1.54 -6.79
C GLU A 84 -16.56 0.86 -5.92
N ASP A 85 -16.03 -0.28 -6.33
CA ASP A 85 -14.97 -0.98 -5.60
C ASP A 85 -13.58 -0.36 -5.86
N TYR A 86 -13.46 0.51 -6.85
CA TYR A 86 -12.20 1.13 -7.20
C TYR A 86 -11.89 2.31 -6.28
N ILE A 87 -10.83 2.16 -5.51
CA ILE A 87 -10.28 3.22 -4.66
C ILE A 87 -8.87 3.51 -5.14
N GLU A 88 -8.64 4.75 -5.58
CA GLU A 88 -7.33 5.23 -6.00
C GLU A 88 -6.70 6.10 -4.91
N VAL A 89 -5.46 5.76 -4.57
CA VAL A 89 -4.61 6.55 -3.68
C VAL A 89 -3.40 7.02 -4.46
N SER A 90 -3.39 8.29 -4.85
CA SER A 90 -2.29 8.93 -5.58
C SER A 90 -2.19 10.40 -5.17
N LEU A 91 -1.17 11.11 -5.69
CA LEU A 91 -0.98 12.52 -5.37
C LEU A 91 -2.17 13.40 -5.80
N ASP A 92 -2.82 13.06 -6.91
CA ASP A 92 -3.90 13.82 -7.51
C ASP A 92 -5.30 13.24 -7.23
N ALA A 93 -5.38 12.05 -6.58
CA ALA A 93 -6.64 11.41 -6.25
C ALA A 93 -7.34 12.06 -5.06
N GLU A 94 -8.63 11.80 -4.92
CA GLU A 94 -9.46 12.27 -3.80
C GLU A 94 -9.03 11.63 -2.47
N TYR A 95 -8.76 10.33 -2.50
CA TYR A 95 -8.41 9.58 -1.30
C TYR A 95 -6.95 9.77 -0.90
N ARG A 96 -6.75 9.90 0.40
CA ARG A 96 -5.43 9.93 1.04
C ARG A 96 -5.30 8.76 2.00
N TYR A 97 -4.11 8.23 2.11
CA TYR A 97 -3.81 7.13 3.01
C TYR A 97 -2.86 7.58 4.12
N ASN A 98 -3.29 7.45 5.36
CA ASN A 98 -2.44 7.67 6.52
C ASN A 98 -2.06 6.31 7.14
N PRO A 99 -0.83 5.82 6.94
CA PRO A 99 -0.41 4.53 7.47
C PRO A 99 -0.31 4.48 9.00
N LEU A 100 -0.31 5.63 9.68
CA LEU A 100 -0.31 5.71 11.14
C LEU A 100 -1.72 5.68 11.75
N HIS A 101 -2.77 5.83 10.94
CA HIS A 101 -4.15 5.76 11.40
C HIS A 101 -4.68 4.33 11.31
N ASN A 102 -4.41 3.55 12.34
CA ASN A 102 -4.86 2.16 12.47
C ASN A 102 -4.93 1.75 13.95
N SER A 103 -5.34 0.50 14.21
CA SER A 103 -5.53 -0.06 15.55
C SER A 103 -4.25 -0.56 16.24
N LEU A 104 -3.10 -0.46 15.60
CA LEU A 104 -1.84 -0.86 16.21
C LEU A 104 -1.47 0.07 17.37
N ASP A 105 -0.79 -0.49 18.38
CA ASP A 105 -0.21 0.32 19.45
C ASP A 105 0.93 1.21 18.93
N ALA A 106 1.26 2.25 19.69
CA ALA A 106 2.25 3.23 19.27
C ALA A 106 3.67 2.65 19.13
N TYR A 107 4.00 1.59 19.87
CA TYR A 107 5.30 0.94 19.73
C TYR A 107 5.39 0.15 18.42
N ALA A 108 4.37 -0.62 18.08
CA ALA A 108 4.29 -1.35 16.80
C ALA A 108 4.35 -0.38 15.61
N LEU A 109 3.62 0.74 15.68
CA LEU A 109 3.67 1.79 14.66
C LEU A 109 5.07 2.38 14.52
N ALA A 110 5.71 2.77 15.63
CA ALA A 110 7.06 3.33 15.62
C ALA A 110 8.09 2.34 15.09
N TYR A 111 7.97 1.06 15.44
CA TYR A 111 8.84 0.00 14.92
C TYR A 111 8.67 -0.18 13.41
N ASN A 112 7.44 -0.13 12.90
CA ASN A 112 7.16 -0.21 11.47
C ASN A 112 7.77 0.98 10.73
N VAL A 113 7.63 2.20 11.26
CA VAL A 113 8.26 3.42 10.70
C VAL A 113 9.78 3.29 10.69
N ALA A 114 10.37 2.89 11.81
CA ALA A 114 11.82 2.69 11.91
C ALA A 114 12.33 1.63 10.92
N SER A 115 11.59 0.53 10.77
CA SER A 115 11.92 -0.54 9.81
C SER A 115 11.83 -0.03 8.37
N LEU A 116 10.82 0.78 8.04
CA LEU A 116 10.70 1.42 6.74
C LEU A 116 11.88 2.34 6.44
N LEU A 117 12.24 3.21 7.38
CA LEU A 117 13.39 4.10 7.24
C LEU A 117 14.70 3.33 7.06
N ASN A 118 14.90 2.25 7.82
CA ASN A 118 16.07 1.38 7.66
C ASN A 118 16.13 0.69 6.29
N ASN A 119 14.98 0.30 5.73
CA ASN A 119 14.92 -0.32 4.41
C ASN A 119 15.19 0.69 3.29
N LEU A 120 14.75 1.95 3.45
CA LEU A 120 14.94 3.00 2.45
C LEU A 120 16.35 3.60 2.47
N PHE A 121 16.90 3.84 3.67
CA PHE A 121 18.15 4.60 3.87
C PHE A 121 19.32 3.73 4.35
N GLY A 122 19.11 2.45 4.58
CA GLY A 122 20.09 1.52 5.12
C GLY A 122 20.13 1.51 6.65
N LYS A 123 20.67 0.41 7.20
CA LYS A 123 20.84 0.28 8.65
C LYS A 123 21.99 1.14 9.10
N GLY A 124 21.76 2.00 10.09
CA GLY A 124 22.82 2.70 10.81
C GLY A 124 23.80 1.71 11.45
N LYS A 125 25.08 2.08 11.51
CA LYS A 125 26.13 1.22 12.08
C LYS A 125 26.00 1.01 13.60
N GLU A 126 25.27 1.88 14.29
CA GLU A 126 25.14 1.86 15.74
C GLU A 126 23.70 1.58 16.19
N PRO A 127 23.46 0.45 16.87
CA PRO A 127 22.13 0.06 17.37
C PRO A 127 21.52 1.10 18.34
N PHE A 128 22.35 1.84 19.06
CA PHE A 128 21.91 2.89 19.97
C PHE A 128 21.05 3.96 19.28
N TRP A 129 21.50 4.50 18.15
CA TRP A 129 20.76 5.52 17.43
C TRP A 129 19.45 4.99 16.88
N GLN A 130 19.45 3.75 16.41
CA GLN A 130 18.23 3.09 15.94
C GLN A 130 17.18 3.00 17.05
N GLN A 131 17.59 2.62 18.26
CA GLN A 131 16.69 2.56 19.41
C GLN A 131 16.24 3.97 19.85
N ALA A 132 17.13 4.95 19.82
CA ALA A 132 16.83 6.31 20.23
C ALA A 132 15.75 6.95 19.34
N TYR A 133 15.90 6.90 18.00
CA TYR A 133 14.87 7.47 17.12
C TYR A 133 13.58 6.67 17.12
N THR A 134 13.63 5.33 17.28
CA THR A 134 12.42 4.53 17.44
C THR A 134 11.62 4.94 18.67
N ASN A 135 12.30 5.18 19.79
CA ASN A 135 11.67 5.68 21.01
C ASN A 135 11.09 7.09 20.83
N LEU A 136 11.82 8.00 20.18
CA LEU A 136 11.32 9.34 19.89
C LEU A 136 10.03 9.29 19.04
N ILE A 137 10.03 8.54 17.96
CA ILE A 137 8.86 8.34 17.12
C ILE A 137 7.68 7.76 17.93
N LYS A 138 7.94 6.77 18.78
CA LYS A 138 6.93 6.19 19.67
C LYS A 138 6.30 7.23 20.59
N PHE A 139 7.12 8.06 21.23
CA PHE A 139 6.61 9.10 22.13
C PHE A 139 5.81 10.16 21.39
N ILE A 140 6.22 10.59 20.21
CA ILE A 140 5.46 11.54 19.39
C ILE A 140 4.11 10.93 18.97
N ILE A 141 4.09 9.66 18.55
CA ILE A 141 2.84 8.95 18.19
C ILE A 141 1.90 8.87 19.40
N LEU A 142 2.42 8.49 20.58
CA LEU A 142 1.63 8.44 21.81
C LEU A 142 1.05 9.80 22.18
N LEU A 143 1.89 10.83 22.13
CA LEU A 143 1.52 12.20 22.43
C LEU A 143 0.34 12.67 21.57
N HIS A 144 0.43 12.46 20.25
CA HIS A 144 -0.62 12.85 19.32
C HIS A 144 -1.89 11.99 19.47
N LYS A 145 -1.74 10.69 19.74
CA LYS A 145 -2.91 9.82 20.02
C LYS A 145 -3.65 10.24 21.29
N VAL A 146 -2.94 10.68 22.31
CA VAL A 146 -3.57 11.20 23.55
C VAL A 146 -4.25 12.53 23.30
N ALA A 147 -3.58 13.46 22.61
CA ALA A 147 -4.09 14.81 22.41
C ALA A 147 -5.21 14.91 21.35
N TYR A 148 -5.12 14.11 20.28
CA TYR A 148 -5.95 14.30 19.09
C TYR A 148 -6.60 13.02 18.56
N ASP A 149 -6.29 11.85 19.11
CA ASP A 149 -6.63 10.52 18.55
C ASP A 149 -6.19 10.31 17.10
N TYR A 150 -5.28 11.12 16.63
CA TYR A 150 -4.81 11.15 15.24
C TYR A 150 -3.35 11.59 15.16
N VAL A 151 -2.59 10.96 14.25
CA VAL A 151 -1.19 11.31 13.98
C VAL A 151 -0.84 11.01 12.53
N THR A 152 -0.03 11.86 11.91
CA THR A 152 0.50 11.67 10.55
C THR A 152 2.03 11.60 10.57
N PHE A 153 2.63 11.17 9.45
CA PHE A 153 4.09 11.28 9.29
C PHE A 153 4.59 12.73 9.36
N PHE A 154 3.75 13.67 8.95
CA PHE A 154 4.11 15.09 8.99
C PHE A 154 4.22 15.58 10.43
N ASP A 155 3.26 15.21 11.29
CA ASP A 155 3.31 15.54 12.72
C ASP A 155 4.55 14.96 13.40
N VAL A 156 4.88 13.70 13.06
CA VAL A 156 6.10 13.06 13.58
C VAL A 156 7.35 13.80 13.13
N TYR A 157 7.42 14.19 11.86
CA TYR A 157 8.54 14.92 11.30
C TYR A 157 8.71 16.30 11.97
N GLU A 158 7.64 17.10 12.03
CA GLU A 158 7.68 18.45 12.61
C GLU A 158 8.09 18.44 14.08
N CYS A 159 7.49 17.53 14.87
CA CYS A 159 7.89 17.39 16.29
C CYS A 159 9.32 16.90 16.47
N ALA A 160 9.84 16.07 15.56
CA ALA A 160 11.21 15.58 15.63
C ALA A 160 12.26 16.68 15.34
N ILE A 161 11.91 17.66 14.51
CA ILE A 161 12.85 18.75 14.13
C ILE A 161 12.63 20.07 14.87
N SER A 162 11.52 20.22 15.59
CA SER A 162 11.15 21.46 16.29
C SER A 162 10.87 21.22 17.78
N ALA A 163 11.87 21.51 18.61
CA ALA A 163 11.71 21.43 20.06
C ALA A 163 10.60 22.36 20.61
N PRO A 164 10.40 23.60 20.10
CA PRO A 164 9.27 24.43 20.53
C PRO A 164 7.92 23.79 20.25
N LEU A 165 7.73 23.23 19.04
CA LEU A 165 6.49 22.57 18.68
C LEU A 165 6.23 21.31 19.52
N LEU A 166 7.27 20.51 19.74
CA LEU A 166 7.14 19.32 20.60
C LEU A 166 6.72 19.72 22.01
N LYS A 167 7.28 20.81 22.57
CA LYS A 167 6.89 21.33 23.87
C LYS A 167 5.41 21.76 23.90
N GLU A 168 4.95 22.48 22.89
CA GLU A 168 3.55 22.89 22.73
C GLU A 168 2.62 21.67 22.74
N ARG A 169 2.95 20.62 21.98
CA ARG A 169 2.16 19.37 21.94
C ARG A 169 2.13 18.62 23.27
N ILE A 170 3.23 18.67 24.02
CA ILE A 170 3.27 18.11 25.39
C ILE A 170 2.32 18.88 26.31
N GLU A 171 2.38 20.21 26.32
CA GLU A 171 1.50 21.05 27.13
C GLU A 171 0.01 20.88 26.77
N GLU A 172 -0.31 20.64 25.49
CA GLU A 172 -1.66 20.32 25.03
C GLU A 172 -2.14 18.96 25.56
N ALA A 173 -1.30 17.94 25.47
CA ALA A 173 -1.64 16.60 25.97
C ALA A 173 -1.82 16.59 27.50
N GLU A 174 -0.99 17.34 28.25
CA GLU A 174 -1.11 17.48 29.71
C GLU A 174 -2.42 18.13 30.14
N ARG A 175 -3.04 18.97 29.30
CA ARG A 175 -4.34 19.59 29.62
C ARG A 175 -5.52 18.64 29.43
N ILE A 176 -5.33 17.56 28.69
CA ILE A 176 -6.37 16.58 28.36
C ILE A 176 -6.37 15.41 29.34
N LEU A 177 -5.21 15.09 29.92
CA LEU A 177 -5.04 14.04 30.92
C LEU A 177 -5.48 14.50 32.30
#